data_f656a5e8187ae56391ea5f3148bd0cb2
#
_entry.id   f656a5e8187ae56391ea5f3148bd0cb2
#
_cell.length_a   1.000
_cell.length_b   1.000
_cell.length_c   1.000
_cell.angle_alpha   90.00
_cell.angle_beta   90.00
_cell.angle_gamma   90.00
#
_symmetry.space_group_name_H-M   'P 1'
#
loop_
_entity.id
_entity.type
_entity.pdbx_description
1 polymer ?
#
loop_
_entity_poly.entity_id
_entity_poly.type
_entity_poly.pdbx_seq_one_letter_code
_entity_poly.pdbx_strand_id
1 'polypeptide(L)'
;MRIATLDGMPRHELPPVDRRTPALPDSVAVRARFRTCRAGLGLVLAGGLALSACGSQQAPSEGTTPSSAASDGASAASPSESSARSEAGSGEQAAGLLPDERTRATAEEAVSEMTLEEKAGQVLLATWSGADPASVDAQISQIEDLHLGGVIVMGANVPTADGQGITEEAGAGGGASNVDVEAMRSKNDRVGAALSPQERNWSGIIGVDQEGGSVARLAEPLTVWPSAQTVGAADDPELTRDAAAGMGAELAGLGFTMDFAPVADVTSPDDAVVQDRAYSDDPEIVSEQTVAAMSGLSDAGLISSPKHFPGHGSVSTDSHVGLPVQQTPVETLKDEDWAPFRAAVDAGAPTIMMGHIAVSDWTDQVPATLEPKAYQALREDLGFQGAVVTDALDMGALKDVVGPGRPVDSGVTTPAGAALQAGADLLVMPEDEAAAHADIVQAVESGAIPQQRLDEAAARVVAMQMSYDQHRDSAPVEPAEPGSHRELAARFEG
;
A
#
# COMPACT_ATOMS: atom_id res chain seq x y z
N MET A 1 70.47 -14.23 -14.72
CA MET A 1 71.07 -15.27 -13.83
C MET A 1 69.92 -16.15 -13.35
N ARG A 2 69.97 -17.38 -13.88
CA ARG A 2 69.22 -18.61 -13.53
C ARG A 2 67.73 -18.54 -13.12
N ILE A 3 66.92 -18.99 -14.06
CA ILE A 3 65.59 -19.62 -14.00
C ILE A 3 65.70 -20.91 -13.15
N ALA A 4 64.77 -21.10 -12.21
CA ALA A 4 64.54 -22.39 -11.57
C ALA A 4 63.10 -22.79 -11.83
N THR A 5 62.94 -23.80 -12.67
CA THR A 5 61.72 -24.60 -12.85
C THR A 5 61.53 -25.53 -11.68
N LEU A 6 60.33 -25.60 -11.12
CA LEU A 6 59.89 -26.67 -10.23
C LEU A 6 58.76 -27.45 -10.93
N ASP A 7 59.14 -28.58 -11.50
CA ASP A 7 58.29 -29.68 -11.89
C ASP A 7 58.00 -30.55 -10.65
N GLY A 8 56.75 -31.05 -10.57
CA GLY A 8 56.49 -32.24 -9.74
C GLY A 8 55.45 -32.10 -8.64
N MET A 9 54.13 -32.17 -8.98
CA MET A 9 53.10 -32.71 -8.06
C MET A 9 52.17 -33.66 -8.80
N PRO A 10 51.79 -34.82 -8.21
CA PRO A 10 51.08 -35.87 -8.87
C PRO A 10 49.58 -35.54 -9.01
N ARG A 11 49.03 -35.88 -10.17
CA ARG A 11 47.58 -35.81 -10.49
C ARG A 11 46.88 -36.93 -9.70
N HIS A 12 45.98 -36.53 -8.77
CA HIS A 12 44.98 -37.45 -8.21
C HIS A 12 43.88 -37.65 -9.24
N GLU A 13 43.74 -38.87 -9.73
CA GLU A 13 42.62 -39.31 -10.54
C GLU A 13 41.37 -39.40 -9.66
N LEU A 14 40.29 -38.73 -10.08
CA LEU A 14 38.95 -38.86 -9.50
C LEU A 14 38.32 -40.17 -9.99
N PRO A 15 37.61 -40.93 -9.13
CA PRO A 15 36.92 -42.14 -9.52
C PRO A 15 35.69 -41.84 -10.42
N PRO A 16 35.27 -42.79 -11.29
CA PRO A 16 34.16 -42.60 -12.20
C PRO A 16 32.80 -42.52 -11.47
N VAL A 17 32.01 -41.54 -11.83
CA VAL A 17 30.63 -41.36 -11.37
C VAL A 17 29.73 -42.40 -12.05
N ASP A 18 29.19 -43.33 -11.24
CA ASP A 18 28.21 -44.32 -11.67
C ASP A 18 26.85 -43.64 -11.93
N ARG A 19 26.52 -43.47 -13.20
CA ARG A 19 25.20 -42.99 -13.64
C ARG A 19 24.20 -44.13 -13.61
N ARG A 20 23.58 -44.38 -12.47
CA ARG A 20 22.34 -45.17 -12.39
C ARG A 20 21.21 -44.22 -12.02
N THR A 21 20.40 -43.89 -13.00
CA THR A 21 19.09 -43.26 -12.85
C THR A 21 18.14 -44.22 -12.15
N PRO A 22 17.51 -43.86 -11.01
CA PRO A 22 16.38 -44.64 -10.51
C PRO A 22 15.13 -44.31 -11.33
N ALA A 23 14.45 -45.34 -11.80
CA ALA A 23 13.17 -45.25 -12.46
C ALA A 23 12.09 -44.74 -11.49
N LEU A 24 11.29 -43.76 -11.95
CA LEU A 24 10.10 -43.26 -11.27
C LEU A 24 9.06 -44.41 -11.16
N PRO A 25 8.36 -44.55 -10.03
CA PRO A 25 7.23 -45.47 -9.92
C PRO A 25 5.99 -44.91 -10.63
N ASP A 26 5.23 -45.83 -11.21
CA ASP A 26 4.02 -45.61 -11.99
C ASP A 26 2.97 -44.79 -11.29
N SER A 27 2.38 -43.88 -12.06
CA SER A 27 1.25 -43.02 -11.75
C SER A 27 0.04 -43.83 -11.23
N VAL A 28 -0.36 -43.55 -9.99
CA VAL A 28 -1.67 -43.95 -9.45
C VAL A 28 -2.74 -42.98 -10.01
N ALA A 29 -3.50 -43.46 -10.98
CA ALA A 29 -4.66 -42.74 -11.52
C ALA A 29 -5.78 -42.71 -10.47
N VAL A 30 -6.00 -41.55 -9.86
CA VAL A 30 -7.19 -41.29 -9.07
C VAL A 30 -8.34 -40.96 -10.03
N ARG A 31 -9.25 -41.93 -10.19
CA ARG A 31 -10.50 -41.74 -10.92
C ARG A 31 -11.48 -40.93 -10.09
N ALA A 32 -11.65 -39.65 -10.43
CA ALA A 32 -12.75 -38.84 -9.95
C ALA A 32 -14.08 -39.35 -10.56
N ARG A 33 -14.99 -39.82 -9.71
CA ARG A 33 -16.35 -40.16 -10.09
C ARG A 33 -17.20 -38.89 -10.16
N PHE A 34 -17.46 -38.39 -11.35
CA PHE A 34 -18.51 -37.42 -11.57
C PHE A 34 -19.88 -38.10 -11.43
N ARG A 35 -20.64 -37.71 -10.43
CA ARG A 35 -22.08 -37.97 -10.34
C ARG A 35 -22.83 -36.93 -11.17
N THR A 36 -23.32 -37.34 -12.32
CA THR A 36 -24.29 -36.56 -13.12
C THR A 36 -25.64 -36.57 -12.44
N CYS A 37 -26.08 -35.42 -11.94
CA CYS A 37 -27.49 -35.18 -11.63
C CYS A 37 -28.19 -34.75 -12.91
N ARG A 38 -29.09 -35.61 -13.42
CA ARG A 38 -30.09 -35.26 -14.44
C ARG A 38 -31.18 -34.42 -13.77
N ALA A 39 -31.34 -33.17 -14.16
CA ALA A 39 -32.55 -32.38 -13.89
C ALA A 39 -33.47 -32.47 -15.12
N GLY A 40 -34.68 -32.83 -14.83
CA GLY A 40 -35.71 -33.05 -15.85
C GLY A 40 -36.28 -31.74 -16.41
N LEU A 41 -36.54 -31.84 -17.70
CA LEU A 41 -37.20 -30.84 -18.52
C LEU A 41 -38.72 -30.84 -18.19
N GLY A 42 -39.24 -29.74 -17.72
CA GLY A 42 -40.67 -29.48 -17.59
C GLY A 42 -41.08 -28.31 -18.46
N LEU A 43 -41.66 -28.63 -19.60
CA LEU A 43 -42.28 -27.72 -20.58
C LEU A 43 -43.68 -27.40 -20.14
N VAL A 44 -44.05 -26.11 -19.95
CA VAL A 44 -45.46 -25.66 -19.97
C VAL A 44 -45.58 -24.45 -20.88
N LEU A 45 -46.31 -24.67 -21.93
CA LEU A 45 -46.77 -23.69 -22.92
C LEU A 45 -48.12 -23.06 -22.48
N ALA A 46 -48.39 -21.94 -23.12
CA ALA A 46 -49.65 -21.21 -23.31
C ALA A 46 -49.82 -20.03 -22.33
N GLY A 47 -50.09 -18.85 -22.76
CA GLY A 47 -50.74 -18.32 -23.95
C GLY A 47 -51.58 -17.15 -23.48
N GLY A 48 -51.64 -16.07 -24.21
CA GLY A 48 -52.65 -15.06 -23.97
C GLY A 48 -52.26 -13.63 -24.28
N LEU A 49 -52.50 -13.24 -25.51
CA LEU A 49 -52.59 -11.85 -25.97
C LEU A 49 -53.74 -11.10 -25.28
N ALA A 50 -53.57 -9.80 -25.00
CA ALA A 50 -54.60 -8.79 -25.23
C ALA A 50 -53.98 -7.38 -25.31
N LEU A 51 -54.20 -6.78 -26.46
CA LEU A 51 -54.06 -5.37 -26.79
C LEU A 51 -55.19 -4.54 -26.14
N SER A 52 -54.87 -3.27 -25.82
CA SER A 52 -55.69 -2.05 -26.07
C SER A 52 -54.96 -0.88 -25.43
N ALA A 53 -54.41 0.07 -26.11
CA ALA A 53 -54.88 1.10 -27.03
C ALA A 53 -55.65 2.23 -26.33
N CYS A 54 -55.08 3.42 -26.51
CA CYS A 54 -55.67 4.75 -26.66
C CYS A 54 -56.07 5.56 -25.43
N GLY A 55 -55.62 6.79 -25.46
CA GLY A 55 -56.35 7.94 -24.99
C GLY A 55 -55.48 9.14 -24.60
N SER A 56 -55.06 9.87 -25.60
CA SER A 56 -54.66 11.28 -25.66
C SER A 56 -55.61 12.25 -24.97
N GLN A 57 -55.05 13.37 -24.46
CA GLN A 57 -55.45 14.78 -24.73
C GLN A 57 -55.14 15.66 -23.52
N GLN A 58 -54.17 16.56 -23.64
CA GLN A 58 -54.28 17.98 -24.03
C GLN A 58 -54.61 18.93 -22.86
N ALA A 59 -53.64 19.84 -22.64
CA ALA A 59 -53.78 21.14 -21.99
C ALA A 59 -54.79 22.04 -22.74
N PRO A 60 -55.16 23.24 -22.32
CA PRO A 60 -54.28 24.33 -21.94
C PRO A 60 -54.86 25.39 -20.94
N SER A 61 -54.03 26.41 -20.74
CA SER A 61 -54.22 27.88 -20.70
C SER A 61 -54.45 28.57 -19.35
N GLU A 62 -53.52 29.45 -19.09
CA GLU A 62 -53.60 30.89 -19.08
C GLU A 62 -54.42 31.47 -17.90
N GLY A 63 -53.86 32.36 -17.13
CA GLY A 63 -53.46 33.64 -17.32
C GLY A 63 -53.54 34.50 -16.07
N THR A 64 -52.72 35.50 -16.09
CA THR A 64 -52.86 36.88 -15.64
C THR A 64 -52.32 37.25 -14.25
N THR A 65 -51.24 37.99 -14.32
CA THR A 65 -50.92 39.13 -13.45
C THR A 65 -51.95 40.31 -13.69
N PRO A 66 -52.10 41.30 -12.82
CA PRO A 66 -51.02 42.21 -12.44
C PRO A 66 -51.16 42.98 -11.07
N SER A 67 -50.05 43.58 -10.66
CA SER A 67 -49.84 44.98 -10.34
C SER A 67 -50.22 45.59 -8.99
N SER A 68 -49.15 46.11 -8.38
CA SER A 68 -48.91 47.44 -7.81
C SER A 68 -49.55 47.81 -6.45
N ALA A 69 -48.74 48.29 -5.57
CA ALA A 69 -48.34 49.63 -5.17
C ALA A 69 -48.03 49.73 -3.69
N ALA A 70 -46.83 50.13 -3.43
CA ALA A 70 -46.28 51.17 -2.54
C ALA A 70 -47.08 51.55 -1.26
N SER A 71 -46.39 51.59 -0.12
CA SER A 71 -45.94 52.84 0.55
C SER A 71 -45.34 52.58 1.95
N ASP A 72 -44.22 53.16 2.14
CA ASP A 72 -43.62 53.89 3.30
C ASP A 72 -43.95 53.47 4.75
N GLY A 73 -42.85 53.37 5.50
CA GLY A 73 -42.89 53.44 6.95
C GLY A 73 -41.54 53.09 7.60
N ALA A 74 -40.63 54.08 7.69
CA ALA A 74 -39.39 54.00 8.42
C ALA A 74 -39.61 53.85 9.93
N SER A 75 -38.85 52.98 10.59
CA SER A 75 -38.32 53.24 11.92
C SER A 75 -37.15 52.35 12.23
N ALA A 76 -36.06 53.01 12.64
CA ALA A 76 -34.78 52.46 13.03
C ALA A 76 -34.85 51.78 14.38
N ALA A 77 -34.14 50.63 14.51
CA ALA A 77 -33.48 50.21 15.72
C ALA A 77 -32.37 49.23 15.36
N SER A 78 -31.15 49.63 15.61
CA SER A 78 -29.91 48.81 15.54
C SER A 78 -29.71 48.06 16.88
N PRO A 79 -28.62 47.31 17.02
CA PRO A 79 -28.55 45.85 16.81
C PRO A 79 -28.28 45.14 18.13
N SER A 80 -28.66 43.88 18.24
CA SER A 80 -28.10 42.99 19.26
C SER A 80 -27.34 41.87 18.55
N GLU A 81 -26.05 41.96 18.69
CA GLU A 81 -25.09 40.86 18.42
C GLU A 81 -25.49 39.63 19.18
N SER A 82 -25.62 38.54 18.46
CA SER A 82 -25.40 37.20 19.00
C SER A 82 -25.06 36.27 17.83
N SER A 83 -23.86 36.43 17.31
CA SER A 83 -23.21 35.39 16.52
C SER A 83 -22.41 34.51 17.47
N ALA A 84 -23.06 33.52 18.01
CA ALA A 84 -22.35 32.33 18.43
C ALA A 84 -22.14 31.45 17.18
N ARG A 85 -21.12 31.78 16.38
CA ARG A 85 -20.41 30.77 15.60
C ARG A 85 -19.72 29.92 16.64
N SER A 86 -20.17 28.68 16.78
CA SER A 86 -19.35 27.64 17.36
C SER A 86 -18.07 27.60 16.50
N GLU A 87 -16.99 28.04 17.09
CA GLU A 87 -15.66 27.69 16.63
C GLU A 87 -15.65 26.16 16.70
N ALA A 88 -15.81 25.53 15.55
CA ALA A 88 -15.35 24.17 15.34
C ALA A 88 -13.90 24.21 15.82
N GLY A 89 -13.61 23.39 16.81
CA GLY A 89 -12.28 23.29 17.37
C GLY A 89 -11.29 23.18 16.23
N SER A 90 -10.26 24.02 16.29
CA SER A 90 -9.03 23.77 15.58
C SER A 90 -8.60 22.36 15.99
N GLY A 91 -8.97 21.36 15.17
CA GLY A 91 -8.36 20.06 15.22
C GLY A 91 -6.88 20.36 15.18
N GLU A 92 -6.17 20.00 16.22
CA GLU A 92 -4.73 19.92 16.26
C GLU A 92 -4.41 19.03 15.05
N GLN A 93 -3.99 19.68 13.95
CA GLN A 93 -3.47 18.94 12.80
C GLN A 93 -2.45 18.01 13.41
N ALA A 94 -2.67 16.70 13.30
CA ALA A 94 -1.62 15.75 13.58
C ALA A 94 -0.43 16.32 12.85
N ALA A 95 0.61 16.75 13.58
CA ALA A 95 1.83 17.33 13.01
C ALA A 95 2.44 16.23 12.19
N GLY A 96 1.93 16.08 10.97
CA GLY A 96 2.02 14.90 10.17
C GLY A 96 3.42 14.78 9.62
N LEU A 97 3.80 13.57 9.39
CA LEU A 97 5.00 13.20 8.62
C LEU A 97 4.91 13.68 7.15
N LEU A 98 3.86 14.44 6.77
CA LEU A 98 3.78 15.09 5.47
C LEU A 98 4.83 16.21 5.38
N PRO A 99 5.77 16.13 4.41
CA PRO A 99 6.85 17.09 4.27
C PRO A 99 6.33 18.52 4.07
N ASP A 100 6.89 19.48 4.79
CA ASP A 100 6.65 20.90 4.55
C ASP A 100 7.37 21.42 3.28
N GLU A 101 7.09 22.65 2.87
CA GLU A 101 7.68 23.25 1.66
C GLU A 101 9.21 23.31 1.74
N ARG A 102 9.77 23.59 2.92
CA ARG A 102 11.22 23.65 3.13
C ARG A 102 11.86 22.28 2.97
N THR A 103 11.27 21.26 3.56
CA THR A 103 11.76 19.89 3.46
C THR A 103 11.72 19.41 2.02
N ARG A 104 10.62 19.70 1.28
CA ARG A 104 10.52 19.42 -0.15
C ARG A 104 11.61 20.09 -0.97
N ALA A 105 11.84 21.38 -0.76
CA ALA A 105 12.91 22.11 -1.47
C ALA A 105 14.31 21.54 -1.17
N THR A 106 14.56 21.13 0.08
CA THR A 106 15.84 20.49 0.46
C THR A 106 16.00 19.13 -0.21
N ALA A 107 14.92 18.36 -0.32
CA ALA A 107 14.93 17.07 -1.02
C ALA A 107 15.17 17.22 -2.53
N GLU A 108 14.53 18.21 -3.17
CA GLU A 108 14.78 18.54 -4.58
C GLU A 108 16.25 18.91 -4.83
N GLU A 109 16.86 19.71 -3.96
CA GLU A 109 18.29 20.03 -4.03
C GLU A 109 19.14 18.76 -3.90
N ALA A 110 18.88 17.92 -2.90
CA ALA A 110 19.61 16.67 -2.70
C ALA A 110 19.51 15.73 -3.90
N VAL A 111 18.30 15.57 -4.47
CA VAL A 111 18.06 14.73 -5.64
C VAL A 111 18.73 15.30 -6.90
N SER A 112 18.87 16.62 -7.02
CA SER A 112 19.57 17.23 -8.16
C SER A 112 21.05 16.83 -8.27
N GLU A 113 21.67 16.47 -7.15
CA GLU A 113 23.08 16.01 -7.07
C GLU A 113 23.26 14.50 -7.31
N MET A 114 22.15 13.72 -7.32
CA MET A 114 22.19 12.27 -7.54
C MET A 114 22.41 11.92 -9.01
N THR A 115 23.12 10.81 -9.25
CA THR A 115 23.18 10.16 -10.56
C THR A 115 21.82 9.58 -10.95
N LEU A 116 21.69 9.17 -12.22
CA LEU A 116 20.46 8.53 -12.69
C LEU A 116 20.19 7.20 -11.98
N GLU A 117 21.24 6.42 -11.75
CA GLU A 117 21.20 5.14 -11.05
C GLU A 117 20.78 5.31 -9.59
N GLU A 118 21.32 6.30 -8.89
CA GLU A 118 20.94 6.61 -7.51
C GLU A 118 19.47 7.02 -7.41
N LYS A 119 18.95 7.83 -8.34
CA LYS A 119 17.53 8.20 -8.40
C LYS A 119 16.65 7.00 -8.68
N ALA A 120 17.05 6.10 -9.59
CA ALA A 120 16.32 4.88 -9.90
C ALA A 120 16.26 3.94 -8.69
N GLY A 121 17.34 3.81 -7.93
CA GLY A 121 17.36 3.02 -6.70
C GLY A 121 16.54 3.66 -5.58
N GLN A 122 16.58 4.99 -5.46
CA GLN A 122 15.86 5.74 -4.40
C GLN A 122 14.35 5.53 -4.42
N VAL A 123 13.75 5.22 -5.58
CA VAL A 123 12.31 4.97 -5.73
C VAL A 123 11.92 3.50 -5.56
N LEU A 124 12.87 2.60 -5.30
CA LEU A 124 12.63 1.16 -5.18
C LEU A 124 12.63 0.71 -3.71
N LEU A 125 11.63 -0.09 -3.36
CA LEU A 125 11.53 -0.84 -2.11
C LEU A 125 11.64 -2.33 -2.43
N ALA A 126 12.77 -2.93 -2.05
CA ALA A 126 13.05 -4.33 -2.31
C ALA A 126 12.55 -5.24 -1.19
N THR A 127 12.43 -6.53 -1.48
CA THR A 127 12.31 -7.60 -0.49
C THR A 127 13.34 -8.67 -0.76
N TRP A 128 13.46 -9.66 0.13
CA TRP A 128 14.37 -10.79 -0.06
C TRP A 128 13.84 -12.05 0.60
N SER A 129 14.47 -13.18 0.35
CA SER A 129 14.12 -14.44 1.01
C SER A 129 15.10 -14.77 2.12
N GLY A 130 14.57 -15.15 3.29
CA GLY A 130 15.33 -15.64 4.43
C GLY A 130 15.64 -14.59 5.48
N ALA A 131 15.80 -15.08 6.72
CA ALA A 131 16.12 -14.26 7.90
C ALA A 131 17.52 -14.53 8.45
N ASP A 132 18.25 -15.49 7.85
CA ASP A 132 19.58 -15.86 8.27
C ASP A 132 20.62 -14.81 7.87
N PRO A 133 21.81 -14.76 8.57
CA PRO A 133 22.82 -13.75 8.31
C PRO A 133 23.32 -13.67 6.87
N ALA A 134 23.38 -14.79 6.14
CA ALA A 134 23.88 -14.79 4.76
C ALA A 134 22.85 -14.16 3.80
N SER A 135 21.56 -14.42 4.02
CA SER A 135 20.48 -13.78 3.29
C SER A 135 20.47 -12.26 3.54
N VAL A 136 20.68 -11.83 4.77
CA VAL A 136 20.79 -10.40 5.12
C VAL A 136 22.04 -9.77 4.49
N ASP A 137 23.20 -10.46 4.47
CA ASP A 137 24.42 -9.96 3.82
C ASP A 137 24.22 -9.78 2.31
N ALA A 138 23.53 -10.71 1.66
CA ALA A 138 23.18 -10.60 0.24
C ALA A 138 22.28 -9.41 -0.03
N GLN A 139 21.27 -9.19 0.82
CA GLN A 139 20.37 -8.04 0.70
C GLN A 139 21.10 -6.71 0.91
N ILE A 140 22.01 -6.63 1.87
CA ILE A 140 22.86 -5.44 2.09
C ILE A 140 23.67 -5.13 0.84
N SER A 141 24.30 -6.13 0.22
CA SER A 141 25.02 -5.92 -1.04
C SER A 141 24.12 -5.40 -2.16
N GLN A 142 22.89 -5.90 -2.27
CA GLN A 142 21.93 -5.42 -3.25
C GLN A 142 21.48 -3.98 -2.99
N ILE A 143 21.26 -3.61 -1.71
CA ILE A 143 20.98 -2.23 -1.30
C ILE A 143 22.08 -1.27 -1.77
N GLU A 144 23.33 -1.64 -1.51
CA GLU A 144 24.50 -0.84 -1.87
C GLU A 144 24.68 -0.76 -3.40
N ASP A 145 24.58 -1.89 -4.10
CA ASP A 145 24.80 -1.97 -5.55
C ASP A 145 23.71 -1.23 -6.37
N LEU A 146 22.48 -1.23 -5.90
CA LEU A 146 21.33 -0.60 -6.57
C LEU A 146 20.91 0.74 -5.97
N HIS A 147 21.59 1.21 -4.92
CA HIS A 147 21.28 2.47 -4.20
C HIS A 147 19.84 2.55 -3.71
N LEU A 148 19.27 1.44 -3.20
CA LEU A 148 17.86 1.33 -2.86
C LEU A 148 17.40 2.39 -1.84
N GLY A 149 16.17 2.90 -2.00
CA GLY A 149 15.52 3.82 -1.06
C GLY A 149 15.00 3.12 0.20
N GLY A 150 14.77 1.81 0.13
CA GLY A 150 14.33 1.03 1.27
C GLY A 150 14.08 -0.45 0.99
N VAL A 151 13.54 -1.11 1.99
CA VAL A 151 13.11 -2.52 1.94
C VAL A 151 11.77 -2.69 2.64
N ILE A 152 11.05 -3.77 2.28
CA ILE A 152 9.89 -4.26 3.03
C ILE A 152 10.23 -5.62 3.65
N VAL A 153 9.87 -5.80 4.91
CA VAL A 153 10.07 -7.03 5.68
C VAL A 153 8.81 -7.88 5.59
N MET A 154 8.94 -9.01 4.91
CA MET A 154 7.90 -10.02 4.79
C MET A 154 8.08 -11.11 5.87
N GLY A 155 7.08 -11.98 6.03
CA GLY A 155 7.15 -13.07 7.00
C GLY A 155 8.43 -13.92 6.89
N ALA A 156 8.88 -14.22 5.67
CA ALA A 156 10.12 -14.97 5.44
C ALA A 156 11.40 -14.28 5.93
N ASN A 157 11.35 -12.96 6.16
CA ASN A 157 12.47 -12.18 6.66
C ASN A 157 12.50 -12.03 8.18
N VAL A 158 11.45 -12.53 8.89
CA VAL A 158 11.36 -12.40 10.34
C VAL A 158 12.16 -13.51 11.02
N PRO A 159 13.20 -13.20 11.79
CA PRO A 159 13.93 -14.21 12.54
C PRO A 159 13.06 -14.75 13.69
N THR A 160 13.04 -16.06 13.84
CA THR A 160 12.32 -16.76 14.91
C THR A 160 13.30 -17.40 15.89
N ALA A 161 12.94 -17.49 17.17
CA ALA A 161 13.81 -18.01 18.22
C ALA A 161 14.19 -19.50 18.04
N ASP A 162 13.41 -20.26 17.27
CA ASP A 162 13.70 -21.64 16.90
C ASP A 162 14.54 -21.77 15.59
N GLY A 163 14.81 -20.64 14.93
CA GLY A 163 15.60 -20.56 13.70
C GLY A 163 14.93 -21.19 12.48
N GLN A 164 13.62 -21.48 12.54
CA GLN A 164 12.90 -22.09 11.42
C GLN A 164 12.50 -21.06 10.35
N GLY A 165 12.38 -19.78 10.71
CA GLY A 165 11.78 -18.77 9.85
C GLY A 165 10.29 -19.04 9.59
N ILE A 166 9.60 -18.14 8.92
CA ILE A 166 8.23 -18.37 8.48
C ILE A 166 8.27 -18.81 7.03
N THR A 167 7.56 -19.90 6.70
CA THR A 167 7.34 -20.29 5.32
C THR A 167 6.29 -19.36 4.69
N GLU A 168 6.41 -19.07 3.40
CA GLU A 168 5.47 -18.20 2.66
C GLU A 168 4.01 -18.67 2.80
N GLU A 169 3.76 -19.97 2.96
CA GLU A 169 2.41 -20.52 3.21
C GLU A 169 1.83 -20.11 4.57
N ALA A 170 2.67 -19.81 5.57
CA ALA A 170 2.23 -19.30 6.87
C ALA A 170 2.03 -17.76 6.85
N GLY A 171 2.57 -17.08 5.85
CA GLY A 171 2.49 -15.62 5.69
C GLY A 171 1.15 -15.08 5.22
N ALA A 172 0.23 -15.94 4.77
CA ALA A 172 -1.07 -15.51 4.25
C ALA A 172 -2.16 -15.30 5.32
N GLY A 173 -1.83 -15.33 6.61
CA GLY A 173 -2.86 -15.18 7.64
C GLY A 173 -2.42 -15.32 9.09
N GLY A 174 -1.15 -15.20 9.41
CA GLY A 174 -0.71 -15.22 10.79
C GLY A 174 0.73 -14.77 10.94
N GLY A 175 0.98 -13.76 11.77
CA GLY A 175 2.32 -13.28 12.06
C GLY A 175 3.24 -14.37 12.62
N ALA A 176 4.55 -14.13 12.50
CA ALA A 176 5.55 -14.96 13.15
C ALA A 176 5.27 -15.02 14.65
N SER A 177 4.76 -16.13 15.10
CA SER A 177 4.84 -16.45 16.52
C SER A 177 6.28 -16.81 16.86
N ASN A 178 6.76 -16.37 18.02
CA ASN A 178 8.10 -16.66 18.49
C ASN A 178 9.21 -15.85 17.80
N VAL A 179 8.93 -14.58 17.53
CA VAL A 179 9.90 -13.62 16.96
C VAL A 179 11.13 -13.50 17.88
N ASP A 180 12.32 -13.65 17.28
CA ASP A 180 13.57 -13.29 17.94
C ASP A 180 13.78 -11.78 17.86
N VAL A 181 13.38 -11.08 18.90
CA VAL A 181 13.38 -9.60 19.00
C VAL A 181 14.78 -9.02 18.84
N GLU A 182 15.80 -9.64 19.44
CA GLU A 182 17.19 -9.15 19.40
C GLU A 182 17.78 -9.35 18.00
N ALA A 183 17.54 -10.51 17.40
CA ALA A 183 17.95 -10.77 16.02
C ALA A 183 17.23 -9.85 15.03
N MET A 184 15.94 -9.53 15.27
CA MET A 184 15.17 -8.60 14.44
C MET A 184 15.73 -7.18 14.48
N ARG A 185 15.99 -6.64 15.69
CA ARG A 185 16.65 -5.35 15.86
C ARG A 185 18.00 -5.30 15.17
N SER A 186 18.88 -6.27 15.47
CA SER A 186 20.22 -6.34 14.87
C SER A 186 20.18 -6.41 13.33
N LYS A 187 19.21 -7.15 12.77
CA LYS A 187 18.99 -7.20 11.32
C LYS A 187 18.59 -5.83 10.78
N ASN A 188 17.57 -5.20 11.36
CA ASN A 188 17.07 -3.91 10.90
C ASN A 188 18.12 -2.80 11.08
N ASP A 189 18.91 -2.81 12.16
CA ASP A 189 20.05 -1.88 12.35
C ASP A 189 21.07 -2.00 11.21
N ARG A 190 21.42 -3.22 10.80
CA ARG A 190 22.38 -3.47 9.71
C ARG A 190 21.82 -3.02 8.37
N VAL A 191 20.57 -3.35 8.09
CA VAL A 191 19.86 -2.94 6.87
C VAL A 191 19.73 -1.42 6.81
N GLY A 192 19.32 -0.78 7.91
CA GLY A 192 19.22 0.67 8.02
C GLY A 192 20.54 1.39 7.78
N ALA A 193 21.64 0.83 8.30
CA ALA A 193 22.99 1.37 8.05
C ALA A 193 23.38 1.31 6.56
N ALA A 194 23.00 0.25 5.85
CA ALA A 194 23.25 0.13 4.41
C ALA A 194 22.38 1.10 3.58
N LEU A 195 21.12 1.31 4.00
CA LEU A 195 20.21 2.24 3.35
C LEU A 195 20.58 3.72 3.56
N SER A 196 21.37 4.04 4.59
CA SER A 196 21.76 5.40 4.96
C SER A 196 23.28 5.53 4.96
N PRO A 197 23.96 5.41 3.79
CA PRO A 197 25.40 5.62 3.70
C PRO A 197 25.76 7.07 4.09
N GLN A 198 27.03 7.30 4.43
CA GLN A 198 27.50 8.59 4.98
C GLN A 198 27.23 9.79 4.05
N GLU A 199 27.03 9.55 2.78
CA GLU A 199 26.71 10.54 1.75
C GLU A 199 25.24 10.99 1.79
N ARG A 200 24.35 10.20 2.41
CA ARG A 200 22.92 10.52 2.57
C ARG A 200 22.64 11.10 3.94
N ASN A 201 21.88 12.19 3.99
CA ASN A 201 21.47 12.86 5.22
C ASN A 201 20.03 12.53 5.61
N TRP A 202 19.55 11.33 5.26
CA TRP A 202 18.20 10.83 5.59
C TRP A 202 18.23 9.32 5.77
N SER A 203 17.33 8.82 6.60
CA SER A 203 17.14 7.41 6.88
C SER A 203 16.48 6.70 5.71
N GLY A 204 16.88 5.44 5.44
CA GLY A 204 16.16 4.58 4.51
C GLY A 204 14.84 4.05 5.07
N ILE A 205 13.99 3.53 4.18
CA ILE A 205 12.71 2.93 4.57
C ILE A 205 12.93 1.47 4.96
N ILE A 206 12.48 1.07 6.15
CA ILE A 206 12.30 -0.33 6.56
C ILE A 206 10.82 -0.49 6.86
N GLY A 207 10.09 -1.00 5.88
CA GLY A 207 8.63 -1.14 5.91
C GLY A 207 8.17 -2.52 6.36
N VAL A 208 6.92 -2.61 6.79
CA VAL A 208 6.23 -3.85 7.15
C VAL A 208 4.73 -3.70 6.90
N ASP A 209 4.01 -4.81 6.69
CA ASP A 209 2.55 -4.86 6.78
C ASP A 209 2.15 -5.37 8.18
N GLN A 210 1.79 -4.48 9.05
CA GLN A 210 1.31 -4.81 10.39
C GLN A 210 -0.07 -4.20 10.62
N GLU A 211 -1.09 -4.77 9.98
CA GLU A 211 -2.48 -4.26 10.04
C GLU A 211 -3.22 -4.69 11.31
N GLY A 212 -2.77 -5.78 11.93
CA GLY A 212 -3.51 -6.53 12.94
C GLY A 212 -4.38 -7.63 12.31
N GLY A 213 -5.02 -8.46 13.13
CA GLY A 213 -5.87 -9.55 12.65
C GLY A 213 -5.15 -10.51 11.71
N SER A 214 -5.73 -10.74 10.53
CA SER A 214 -5.22 -11.68 9.53
C SER A 214 -3.95 -11.20 8.83
N VAL A 215 -3.65 -9.91 8.79
CA VAL A 215 -2.43 -9.37 8.20
C VAL A 215 -1.54 -8.75 9.27
N ALA A 216 -0.63 -9.58 9.78
CA ALA A 216 0.41 -9.18 10.71
C ALA A 216 1.67 -9.99 10.41
N ARG A 217 2.81 -9.35 10.21
CA ARG A 217 4.07 -10.07 9.98
C ARG A 217 4.74 -10.50 11.28
N LEU A 218 4.42 -9.79 12.35
CA LEU A 218 5.00 -9.97 13.68
C LEU A 218 3.88 -10.26 14.69
N ALA A 219 4.02 -11.37 15.43
CA ALA A 219 3.14 -11.71 16.54
C ALA A 219 3.97 -11.91 17.82
N GLU A 220 3.65 -12.86 18.68
CA GLU A 220 4.36 -13.04 19.94
C GLU A 220 5.89 -13.13 19.78
N PRO A 221 6.67 -12.47 20.65
CA PRO A 221 6.28 -11.87 21.92
C PRO A 221 5.71 -10.43 21.83
N LEU A 222 5.58 -9.84 20.63
CA LEU A 222 4.91 -8.56 20.48
C LEU A 222 3.42 -8.66 20.87
N THR A 223 2.75 -7.51 20.94
CA THR A 223 1.31 -7.47 21.11
C THR A 223 0.61 -8.01 19.86
N VAL A 224 -0.29 -8.98 20.04
CA VAL A 224 -1.19 -9.44 18.96
C VAL A 224 -2.39 -8.51 18.94
N TRP A 225 -2.54 -7.78 17.85
CA TRP A 225 -3.60 -6.80 17.69
C TRP A 225 -4.84 -7.42 17.02
N PRO A 226 -6.05 -6.99 17.39
CA PRO A 226 -7.28 -7.44 16.73
C PRO A 226 -7.33 -7.00 15.26
N SER A 227 -8.24 -7.59 14.49
CA SER A 227 -8.50 -7.17 13.11
C SER A 227 -9.09 -5.77 13.03
N ALA A 228 -8.90 -5.08 11.90
CA ALA A 228 -9.50 -3.77 11.67
C ALA A 228 -11.03 -3.81 11.82
N GLN A 229 -11.70 -4.90 11.38
CA GLN A 229 -13.14 -5.09 11.60
C GLN A 229 -13.52 -5.10 13.07
N THR A 230 -12.72 -5.73 13.93
CA THR A 230 -12.96 -5.73 15.39
C THR A 230 -12.75 -4.33 15.97
N VAL A 231 -11.73 -3.62 15.49
CA VAL A 231 -11.45 -2.23 15.88
C VAL A 231 -12.59 -1.30 15.44
N GLY A 232 -13.03 -1.40 14.19
CA GLY A 232 -14.13 -0.61 13.65
C GLY A 232 -15.47 -0.86 14.37
N ALA A 233 -15.71 -2.11 14.78
CA ALA A 233 -16.91 -2.47 15.55
C ALA A 233 -16.96 -1.84 16.96
N ALA A 234 -15.81 -1.44 17.50
CA ALA A 234 -15.76 -0.69 18.78
C ALA A 234 -16.22 0.77 18.62
N ASP A 235 -16.12 1.31 17.40
CA ASP A 235 -16.51 2.68 17.03
C ASP A 235 -15.94 3.74 18.01
N ASP A 236 -14.65 3.58 18.33
CA ASP A 236 -13.90 4.42 19.27
C ASP A 236 -12.59 4.88 18.64
N PRO A 237 -12.58 6.02 17.92
CA PRO A 237 -11.37 6.54 17.27
C PRO A 237 -10.22 6.88 18.23
N GLU A 238 -10.51 7.26 19.50
CA GLU A 238 -9.46 7.50 20.48
C GLU A 238 -8.76 6.18 20.83
N LEU A 239 -9.54 5.11 21.04
CA LEU A 239 -8.98 3.77 21.30
C LEU A 239 -8.19 3.24 20.10
N THR A 240 -8.66 3.51 18.88
CA THR A 240 -7.95 3.14 17.63
C THR A 240 -6.61 3.87 17.54
N ARG A 241 -6.57 5.18 17.82
CA ARG A 241 -5.32 5.94 17.87
C ARG A 241 -4.35 5.39 18.89
N ASP A 242 -4.82 5.12 20.10
CA ASP A 242 -3.99 4.54 21.18
C ASP A 242 -3.41 3.18 20.75
N ALA A 243 -4.24 2.32 20.12
CA ALA A 243 -3.82 1.01 19.63
C ALA A 243 -2.75 1.12 18.52
N ALA A 244 -2.97 1.99 17.53
CA ALA A 244 -2.01 2.22 16.46
C ALA A 244 -0.70 2.83 17.00
N ALA A 245 -0.77 3.73 17.99
CA ALA A 245 0.41 4.26 18.65
C ALA A 245 1.17 3.17 19.42
N GLY A 246 0.47 2.28 20.11
CA GLY A 246 1.09 1.14 20.80
C GLY A 246 1.76 0.16 19.83
N MET A 247 1.10 -0.17 18.72
CA MET A 247 1.65 -1.01 17.66
C MET A 247 2.89 -0.36 17.04
N GLY A 248 2.78 0.91 16.68
CA GLY A 248 3.87 1.68 16.11
C GLY A 248 5.08 1.80 17.04
N ALA A 249 4.88 1.98 18.34
CA ALA A 249 5.97 2.05 19.32
C ALA A 249 6.74 0.72 19.44
N GLU A 250 6.06 -0.43 19.36
CA GLU A 250 6.70 -1.74 19.32
C GLU A 250 7.48 -1.94 18.01
N LEU A 251 6.93 -1.52 16.86
CA LEU A 251 7.61 -1.57 15.56
C LEU A 251 8.84 -0.65 15.52
N ALA A 252 8.70 0.60 15.97
CA ALA A 252 9.82 1.54 16.08
C ALA A 252 10.94 0.99 16.97
N GLY A 253 10.58 0.29 18.06
CA GLY A 253 11.51 -0.42 18.93
C GLY A 253 12.29 -1.55 18.25
N LEU A 254 11.81 -2.03 17.11
CA LEU A 254 12.46 -3.03 16.25
C LEU A 254 13.22 -2.41 15.07
N GLY A 255 13.22 -1.08 14.93
CA GLY A 255 13.90 -0.36 13.86
C GLY A 255 13.10 -0.25 12.55
N PHE A 256 11.78 -0.48 12.57
CA PHE A 256 10.92 -0.14 11.43
C PHE A 256 10.71 1.36 11.33
N THR A 257 10.54 1.85 10.11
CA THR A 257 10.33 3.28 9.82
C THR A 257 8.97 3.54 9.17
N MET A 258 8.33 2.49 8.63
CA MET A 258 7.07 2.58 7.91
C MET A 258 6.20 1.35 8.17
N ASP A 259 4.90 1.59 8.33
CA ASP A 259 3.88 0.54 8.31
C ASP A 259 2.94 0.78 7.13
N PHE A 260 2.75 -0.25 6.29
CA PHE A 260 1.77 -0.22 5.20
C PHE A 260 0.37 -0.47 5.73
N ALA A 261 -0.07 0.43 6.59
CA ALA A 261 -1.36 0.50 7.25
C ALA A 261 -1.74 2.00 7.42
N PRO A 262 -3.02 2.31 7.65
CA PRO A 262 -4.18 1.44 7.78
C PRO A 262 -4.82 1.02 6.45
N VAL A 263 -5.67 -0.01 6.47
CA VAL A 263 -6.59 -0.31 5.37
C VAL A 263 -7.73 0.69 5.40
N ALA A 264 -7.90 1.45 4.32
CA ALA A 264 -8.90 2.50 4.15
C ALA A 264 -10.01 2.08 3.17
N ASP A 265 -10.07 0.79 2.85
CA ASP A 265 -11.11 0.24 1.98
C ASP A 265 -12.44 0.18 2.72
N VAL A 266 -13.52 0.60 2.07
CA VAL A 266 -14.89 0.45 2.54
C VAL A 266 -15.38 -0.93 2.12
N THR A 267 -15.56 -1.84 3.07
CA THR A 267 -15.88 -3.22 2.75
C THR A 267 -17.37 -3.46 2.57
N SER A 268 -17.70 -4.27 1.57
CA SER A 268 -19.05 -4.84 1.45
C SER A 268 -19.13 -6.12 2.32
N PRO A 269 -20.29 -6.44 2.92
CA PRO A 269 -20.48 -7.68 3.66
C PRO A 269 -20.19 -8.96 2.88
N ASP A 270 -20.25 -8.89 1.56
CA ASP A 270 -20.02 -10.00 0.64
C ASP A 270 -18.59 -10.03 0.08
N ASP A 271 -17.72 -9.08 0.47
CA ASP A 271 -16.32 -9.05 0.01
C ASP A 271 -15.54 -10.19 0.65
N ALA A 272 -14.96 -11.03 -0.20
CA ALA A 272 -14.15 -12.17 0.22
C ALA A 272 -12.65 -11.86 0.28
N VAL A 273 -12.22 -10.67 -0.14
CA VAL A 273 -10.81 -10.31 -0.30
C VAL A 273 -10.32 -9.45 0.87
N VAL A 274 -11.01 -8.35 1.14
CA VAL A 274 -10.61 -7.42 2.22
C VAL A 274 -11.04 -7.98 3.58
N GLN A 275 -12.23 -8.59 3.64
CA GLN A 275 -12.76 -9.29 4.84
C GLN A 275 -12.56 -8.50 6.14
N ASP A 276 -11.91 -9.13 7.13
CA ASP A 276 -11.65 -8.60 8.46
C ASP A 276 -10.59 -7.48 8.50
N ARG A 277 -10.00 -7.13 7.33
CA ARG A 277 -8.99 -6.09 7.21
C ARG A 277 -9.57 -4.67 7.11
N ALA A 278 -10.85 -4.50 6.75
CA ALA A 278 -11.51 -3.20 6.73
C ALA A 278 -12.25 -2.91 8.04
N TYR A 279 -12.33 -1.64 8.42
CA TYR A 279 -12.99 -1.22 9.64
C TYR A 279 -14.51 -1.40 9.59
N SER A 280 -15.16 -1.06 8.46
CA SER A 280 -16.62 -1.06 8.31
C SER A 280 -17.02 -1.05 6.84
N ASP A 281 -18.32 -1.25 6.58
CA ASP A 281 -19.00 -0.94 5.32
C ASP A 281 -19.58 0.49 5.27
N ASP A 282 -19.39 1.26 6.34
CA ASP A 282 -19.78 2.66 6.43
C ASP A 282 -18.58 3.58 6.14
N PRO A 283 -18.60 4.38 5.05
CA PRO A 283 -17.49 5.26 4.70
C PRO A 283 -17.14 6.30 5.78
N GLU A 284 -18.09 6.72 6.63
CA GLU A 284 -17.85 7.66 7.71
C GLU A 284 -17.02 7.01 8.81
N ILE A 285 -17.41 5.80 9.25
CA ILE A 285 -16.64 5.00 10.22
C ILE A 285 -15.23 4.71 9.69
N VAL A 286 -15.11 4.23 8.44
CA VAL A 286 -13.80 3.93 7.85
C VAL A 286 -12.92 5.18 7.82
N SER A 287 -13.50 6.35 7.49
CA SER A 287 -12.77 7.63 7.46
C SER A 287 -12.23 8.01 8.85
N GLU A 288 -13.05 7.94 9.88
CA GLU A 288 -12.67 8.27 11.25
C GLU A 288 -11.59 7.31 11.78
N GLN A 289 -11.76 6.01 11.59
CA GLN A 289 -10.81 4.99 12.01
C GLN A 289 -9.48 5.09 11.25
N THR A 290 -9.52 5.36 9.95
CA THR A 290 -8.31 5.57 9.12
C THR A 290 -7.49 6.75 9.63
N VAL A 291 -8.12 7.89 9.90
CA VAL A 291 -7.43 9.07 10.42
C VAL A 291 -6.88 8.82 11.83
N ALA A 292 -7.63 8.14 12.68
CA ALA A 292 -7.20 7.78 14.02
C ALA A 292 -5.98 6.86 14.00
N ALA A 293 -6.01 5.78 13.22
CA ALA A 293 -4.89 4.85 13.09
C ALA A 293 -3.64 5.52 12.49
N MET A 294 -3.81 6.31 11.43
CA MET A 294 -2.73 7.09 10.82
C MET A 294 -2.08 8.04 11.84
N SER A 295 -2.91 8.72 12.66
CA SER A 295 -2.43 9.62 13.71
C SER A 295 -1.65 8.87 14.78
N GLY A 296 -2.13 7.69 15.20
CA GLY A 296 -1.43 6.85 16.17
C GLY A 296 -0.08 6.36 15.68
N LEU A 297 0.02 5.90 14.43
CA LEU A 297 1.30 5.53 13.82
C LEU A 297 2.27 6.72 13.77
N SER A 298 1.75 7.92 13.43
CA SER A 298 2.55 9.16 13.46
C SER A 298 3.02 9.52 14.87
N ASP A 299 2.17 9.38 15.89
CA ASP A 299 2.54 9.58 17.30
C ASP A 299 3.69 8.64 17.73
N ALA A 300 3.75 7.45 17.16
CA ALA A 300 4.83 6.48 17.36
C ALA A 300 6.06 6.74 16.46
N GLY A 301 6.02 7.78 15.63
CA GLY A 301 7.12 8.13 14.72
C GLY A 301 7.24 7.22 13.52
N LEU A 302 6.17 6.56 13.05
CA LEU A 302 6.15 5.73 11.85
C LEU A 302 5.43 6.41 10.68
N ILE A 303 5.95 6.21 9.48
CA ILE A 303 5.27 6.57 8.24
C ILE A 303 4.11 5.59 8.03
N SER A 304 2.89 6.10 7.88
CA SER A 304 1.69 5.32 7.57
C SER A 304 1.38 5.33 6.09
N SER A 305 0.63 4.34 5.60
CA SER A 305 0.20 4.25 4.20
C SER A 305 -1.23 3.77 4.08
N PRO A 306 -2.24 4.67 4.13
CA PRO A 306 -3.62 4.32 3.83
C PRO A 306 -3.74 3.60 2.48
N LYS A 307 -4.50 2.47 2.43
CA LYS A 307 -4.57 1.55 1.29
C LYS A 307 -5.96 0.93 1.13
N HIS A 308 -6.40 0.56 -0.09
CA HIS A 308 -5.75 0.55 -1.39
C HIS A 308 -6.53 1.46 -2.35
N PHE A 309 -6.03 2.65 -2.64
CA PHE A 309 -6.71 3.56 -3.58
C PHE A 309 -6.79 2.92 -4.99
N PRO A 310 -7.91 2.99 -5.72
CA PRO A 310 -9.13 3.79 -5.50
C PRO A 310 -10.24 3.08 -4.72
N GLY A 311 -9.97 2.08 -3.93
CA GLY A 311 -10.90 1.32 -3.10
C GLY A 311 -11.02 -0.14 -3.56
N HIS A 312 -10.62 -1.07 -2.68
CA HIS A 312 -10.63 -2.52 -2.95
C HIS A 312 -11.88 -3.21 -2.40
N GLY A 313 -12.63 -2.54 -1.51
CA GLY A 313 -13.73 -3.16 -0.76
C GLY A 313 -14.98 -3.50 -1.59
N SER A 314 -15.09 -3.04 -2.82
CA SER A 314 -16.27 -3.28 -3.69
C SER A 314 -16.00 -4.26 -4.84
N VAL A 315 -14.90 -5.01 -4.82
CA VAL A 315 -14.54 -5.99 -5.85
C VAL A 315 -14.45 -7.40 -5.29
N SER A 316 -14.81 -8.40 -6.10
CA SER A 316 -14.89 -9.81 -5.68
C SER A 316 -13.68 -10.66 -6.09
N THR A 317 -12.68 -10.07 -6.76
CA THR A 317 -11.49 -10.76 -7.24
C THR A 317 -10.30 -10.32 -6.41
N ASP A 318 -9.52 -11.28 -5.93
CA ASP A 318 -8.28 -11.03 -5.21
C ASP A 318 -7.17 -10.61 -6.18
N SER A 319 -6.57 -9.44 -5.97
CA SER A 319 -5.49 -8.88 -6.79
C SER A 319 -4.20 -9.71 -6.75
N HIS A 320 -4.01 -10.56 -5.74
CA HIS A 320 -2.92 -11.54 -5.71
C HIS A 320 -3.06 -12.64 -6.78
N VAL A 321 -4.28 -12.92 -7.22
CA VAL A 321 -4.60 -14.00 -8.15
C VAL A 321 -4.86 -13.51 -9.56
N GLY A 322 -5.47 -12.32 -9.70
CA GLY A 322 -5.86 -11.76 -10.99
C GLY A 322 -6.27 -10.31 -10.89
N LEU A 323 -6.56 -9.66 -12.01
CA LEU A 323 -6.97 -8.25 -12.06
C LEU A 323 -8.44 -8.10 -11.64
N PRO A 324 -8.74 -7.50 -10.47
CA PRO A 324 -10.10 -7.11 -10.11
C PRO A 324 -10.55 -5.91 -10.95
N VAL A 325 -11.83 -5.87 -11.29
CA VAL A 325 -12.43 -4.78 -12.07
C VAL A 325 -13.56 -4.14 -11.28
N GLN A 326 -13.37 -2.89 -10.89
CA GLN A 326 -14.36 -2.06 -10.24
C GLN A 326 -15.37 -1.54 -11.28
N GLN A 327 -16.62 -1.96 -11.14
CA GLN A 327 -17.71 -1.59 -12.05
C GLN A 327 -18.50 -0.35 -11.58
N THR A 328 -18.29 0.08 -10.35
CA THR A 328 -18.95 1.26 -9.79
C THR A 328 -18.43 2.50 -10.52
N PRO A 329 -19.32 3.41 -10.99
CA PRO A 329 -18.90 4.65 -11.63
C PRO A 329 -18.01 5.50 -10.72
N VAL A 330 -16.99 6.13 -11.30
CA VAL A 330 -16.04 7.00 -10.56
C VAL A 330 -16.75 8.05 -9.71
N GLU A 331 -17.83 8.63 -10.19
CA GLU A 331 -18.58 9.64 -9.43
C GLU A 331 -19.23 9.05 -8.15
N THR A 332 -19.59 7.75 -8.14
CA THR A 332 -20.04 7.07 -6.92
C THR A 332 -18.87 6.74 -6.02
N LEU A 333 -17.76 6.25 -6.58
CA LEU A 333 -16.53 5.98 -5.81
C LEU A 333 -16.04 7.22 -5.07
N LYS A 334 -16.20 8.42 -5.66
CA LYS A 334 -15.80 9.69 -5.00
C LYS A 334 -16.56 9.95 -3.70
N ASP A 335 -17.82 9.53 -3.64
CA ASP A 335 -18.66 9.77 -2.47
C ASP A 335 -18.55 8.63 -1.42
N GLU A 336 -18.18 7.43 -1.85
CA GLU A 336 -18.11 6.23 -1.02
C GLU A 336 -16.67 5.79 -0.77
N ASP A 337 -16.06 5.03 -1.69
CA ASP A 337 -14.72 4.42 -1.53
C ASP A 337 -13.60 5.45 -1.35
N TRP A 338 -13.72 6.68 -1.91
CA TRP A 338 -12.68 7.71 -1.78
C TRP A 338 -12.85 8.60 -0.54
N ALA A 339 -13.95 8.47 0.20
CA ALA A 339 -14.17 9.28 1.41
C ALA A 339 -13.07 9.08 2.46
N PRO A 340 -12.63 7.85 2.80
CA PRO A 340 -11.54 7.62 3.75
C PRO A 340 -10.20 8.19 3.26
N PHE A 341 -9.91 8.08 1.95
CA PHE A 341 -8.69 8.65 1.38
C PHE A 341 -8.71 10.18 1.40
N ARG A 342 -9.86 10.80 1.16
CA ARG A 342 -10.03 12.26 1.32
C ARG A 342 -9.77 12.68 2.76
N ALA A 343 -10.36 11.98 3.71
CA ALA A 343 -10.13 12.24 5.13
C ALA A 343 -8.64 12.09 5.51
N ALA A 344 -7.97 11.07 4.99
CA ALA A 344 -6.53 10.87 5.20
C ALA A 344 -5.69 12.01 4.58
N VAL A 345 -6.02 12.47 3.37
CA VAL A 345 -5.36 13.61 2.71
C VAL A 345 -5.55 14.89 3.53
N ASP A 346 -6.77 15.18 3.97
CA ASP A 346 -7.11 16.36 4.78
C ASP A 346 -6.40 16.33 6.15
N ALA A 347 -6.15 15.13 6.69
CA ALA A 347 -5.39 14.91 7.92
C ALA A 347 -3.86 14.90 7.71
N GLY A 348 -3.37 15.06 6.48
CA GLY A 348 -1.95 15.17 6.16
C GLY A 348 -1.24 13.82 5.99
N ALA A 349 -1.89 12.84 5.35
CA ALA A 349 -1.27 11.56 5.02
C ALA A 349 0.08 11.73 4.33
N PRO A 350 1.17 11.09 4.81
CA PRO A 350 2.49 11.17 4.19
C PRO A 350 2.56 10.35 2.90
N THR A 351 1.82 9.23 2.86
CA THR A 351 1.73 8.35 1.69
C THR A 351 0.30 7.86 1.48
N ILE A 352 -0.01 7.43 0.27
CA ILE A 352 -1.20 6.64 -0.08
C ILE A 352 -0.75 5.51 -1.00
N MET A 353 -1.22 4.28 -0.72
CA MET A 353 -0.92 3.13 -1.55
C MET A 353 -1.97 2.95 -2.64
N MET A 354 -1.47 2.79 -3.87
CA MET A 354 -2.26 2.52 -5.06
C MET A 354 -2.47 1.01 -5.24
N GLY A 355 -3.71 0.57 -5.24
CA GLY A 355 -4.06 -0.84 -5.43
C GLY A 355 -4.05 -1.30 -6.88
N HIS A 356 -3.99 -2.62 -7.08
CA HIS A 356 -4.03 -3.24 -8.41
C HIS A 356 -5.46 -3.54 -8.85
N ILE A 357 -6.26 -2.50 -9.02
CA ILE A 357 -7.68 -2.55 -9.34
C ILE A 357 -7.93 -1.78 -10.64
N ALA A 358 -8.52 -2.42 -11.66
CA ALA A 358 -8.98 -1.70 -12.83
C ALA A 358 -10.32 -1.01 -12.53
N VAL A 359 -10.50 0.22 -12.98
CA VAL A 359 -11.77 0.95 -12.86
C VAL A 359 -12.38 1.08 -14.26
N SER A 360 -13.57 0.53 -14.44
CA SER A 360 -14.22 0.41 -15.77
C SER A 360 -14.39 1.75 -16.48
N ASP A 361 -14.64 2.83 -15.74
CA ASP A 361 -14.72 4.19 -16.31
C ASP A 361 -13.39 4.68 -16.89
N TRP A 362 -12.27 4.09 -16.50
CA TRP A 362 -10.95 4.36 -17.06
C TRP A 362 -10.57 3.30 -18.08
N THR A 363 -10.54 2.03 -17.65
CA THR A 363 -10.22 0.85 -18.47
C THR A 363 -10.45 -0.44 -17.66
N ASP A 364 -10.85 -1.52 -18.34
CA ASP A 364 -11.01 -2.85 -17.72
C ASP A 364 -9.72 -3.70 -17.76
N GLN A 365 -8.62 -3.20 -18.34
CA GLN A 365 -7.44 -4.00 -18.66
C GLN A 365 -6.16 -3.52 -17.99
N VAL A 366 -6.17 -2.33 -17.40
CA VAL A 366 -5.00 -1.74 -16.75
C VAL A 366 -5.37 -1.42 -15.30
N PRO A 367 -4.65 -1.95 -14.33
CA PRO A 367 -4.88 -1.62 -12.91
C PRO A 367 -4.54 -0.16 -12.62
N ALA A 368 -5.18 0.42 -11.61
CA ALA A 368 -4.97 1.81 -11.18
C ALA A 368 -3.49 2.14 -10.96
N THR A 369 -2.72 1.17 -10.46
CA THR A 369 -1.26 1.30 -10.29
C THR A 369 -0.51 1.66 -11.58
N LEU A 370 -1.05 1.28 -12.75
CA LEU A 370 -0.44 1.55 -14.07
C LEU A 370 -1.27 2.53 -14.91
N GLU A 371 -2.39 3.06 -14.38
CA GLU A 371 -3.32 3.95 -15.08
C GLU A 371 -3.09 5.41 -14.66
N PRO A 372 -2.61 6.28 -15.57
CA PRO A 372 -2.33 7.69 -15.23
C PRO A 372 -3.53 8.46 -14.67
N LYS A 373 -4.77 8.10 -15.05
CA LYS A 373 -5.97 8.77 -14.54
C LYS A 373 -6.18 8.53 -13.05
N ALA A 374 -5.73 7.38 -12.51
CA ALA A 374 -5.79 7.12 -11.08
C ALA A 374 -4.93 8.10 -10.28
N TYR A 375 -3.71 8.35 -10.76
CA TYR A 375 -2.81 9.33 -10.15
C TYR A 375 -3.33 10.76 -10.31
N GLN A 376 -3.90 11.09 -11.47
CA GLN A 376 -4.55 12.38 -11.69
C GLN A 376 -5.71 12.59 -10.70
N ALA A 377 -6.58 11.59 -10.51
CA ALA A 377 -7.67 11.65 -9.54
C ALA A 377 -7.15 11.89 -8.11
N LEU A 378 -6.11 11.15 -7.69
CA LEU A 378 -5.51 11.32 -6.37
C LEU A 378 -4.88 12.71 -6.19
N ARG A 379 -4.19 13.22 -7.22
CA ARG A 379 -3.51 14.53 -7.19
C ARG A 379 -4.45 15.71 -7.35
N GLU A 380 -5.42 15.65 -8.29
CA GLU A 380 -6.27 16.77 -8.67
C GLU A 380 -7.61 16.78 -7.93
N ASP A 381 -8.29 15.60 -7.82
CA ASP A 381 -9.61 15.52 -7.18
C ASP A 381 -9.50 15.49 -5.63
N LEU A 382 -8.48 14.80 -5.08
CA LEU A 382 -8.24 14.73 -3.64
C LEU A 382 -7.17 15.72 -3.14
N GLY A 383 -6.35 16.28 -4.02
CA GLY A 383 -5.32 17.26 -3.63
C GLY A 383 -4.10 16.67 -2.93
N PHE A 384 -3.86 15.37 -3.05
CA PHE A 384 -2.76 14.68 -2.36
C PHE A 384 -1.38 15.18 -2.76
N GLN A 385 -0.54 15.52 -1.79
CA GLN A 385 0.81 16.07 -1.98
C GLN A 385 1.95 15.15 -1.53
N GLY A 386 1.65 14.06 -0.82
CA GLY A 386 2.63 13.11 -0.33
C GLY A 386 3.15 12.15 -1.41
N ALA A 387 3.91 11.12 -1.01
CA ALA A 387 4.41 10.11 -1.93
C ALA A 387 3.32 9.06 -2.24
N VAL A 388 3.10 8.74 -3.52
CA VAL A 388 2.21 7.64 -3.93
C VAL A 388 3.04 6.37 -4.01
N VAL A 389 2.61 5.38 -3.22
CA VAL A 389 3.28 4.08 -3.09
C VAL A 389 2.50 3.05 -3.90
N THR A 390 3.15 2.13 -4.59
CA THR A 390 2.45 1.01 -5.22
C THR A 390 2.15 -0.08 -4.19
N ASP A 391 1.12 -0.86 -4.42
CA ASP A 391 1.02 -2.21 -3.87
C ASP A 391 2.13 -3.09 -4.46
N ALA A 392 2.31 -4.31 -3.95
CA ALA A 392 3.41 -5.19 -4.33
C ALA A 392 3.39 -5.54 -5.83
N LEU A 393 4.49 -5.20 -6.53
CA LEU A 393 4.55 -5.26 -8.00
C LEU A 393 4.78 -6.69 -8.56
N ASP A 394 4.97 -7.68 -7.69
CA ASP A 394 5.04 -9.11 -8.05
C ASP A 394 3.65 -9.80 -8.05
N MET A 395 2.57 -9.08 -7.70
CA MET A 395 1.21 -9.62 -7.61
C MET A 395 0.63 -10.04 -8.96
N GLY A 396 -0.24 -11.06 -8.93
CA GLY A 396 -0.84 -11.68 -10.10
C GLY A 396 -1.65 -10.73 -11.00
N ALA A 397 -2.22 -9.66 -10.46
CA ALA A 397 -2.93 -8.64 -11.21
C ALA A 397 -2.09 -7.92 -12.27
N LEU A 398 -0.76 -7.88 -12.10
CA LEU A 398 0.19 -7.24 -13.02
C LEU A 398 0.76 -8.19 -14.07
N LYS A 399 0.45 -9.48 -13.94
CA LYS A 399 0.97 -10.49 -14.84
C LYS A 399 0.49 -10.23 -16.28
N ASP A 400 1.44 -10.20 -17.20
CA ASP A 400 1.14 -10.00 -18.61
C ASP A 400 0.52 -8.65 -19.01
N VAL A 401 0.58 -7.63 -18.13
CA VAL A 401 0.01 -6.29 -18.39
C VAL A 401 0.99 -5.37 -19.11
N VAL A 402 2.30 -5.49 -18.85
CA VAL A 402 3.34 -4.59 -19.36
C VAL A 402 4.18 -5.26 -20.44
N GLY A 403 4.53 -4.52 -21.50
CA GLY A 403 5.45 -4.93 -22.57
C GLY A 403 4.85 -4.86 -23.96
N PRO A 404 5.63 -5.21 -25.01
CA PRO A 404 5.20 -5.11 -26.39
C PRO A 404 3.93 -5.91 -26.69
N GLY A 405 2.90 -5.23 -27.19
CA GLY A 405 1.60 -5.82 -27.50
C GLY A 405 0.74 -6.19 -26.30
N ARG A 406 1.10 -5.71 -25.11
CA ARG A 406 0.32 -5.82 -23.86
C ARG A 406 -0.55 -4.57 -23.67
N PRO A 407 -1.49 -4.56 -22.70
CA PRO A 407 -2.29 -3.38 -22.38
C PRO A 407 -1.47 -2.11 -22.14
N VAL A 408 -0.30 -2.23 -21.50
CA VAL A 408 0.68 -1.15 -21.31
C VAL A 408 1.89 -1.43 -22.23
N ASP A 409 1.93 -0.76 -23.39
CA ASP A 409 3.01 -0.82 -24.39
C ASP A 409 3.57 0.59 -24.60
N SER A 410 4.35 1.06 -23.63
CA SER A 410 4.80 2.46 -23.54
C SER A 410 6.32 2.65 -23.53
N GLY A 411 7.05 1.59 -23.90
CA GLY A 411 8.51 1.64 -23.99
C GLY A 411 9.24 1.28 -22.69
N VAL A 412 8.49 0.84 -21.66
CA VAL A 412 9.02 0.20 -20.45
C VAL A 412 8.77 -1.31 -20.50
N THR A 413 9.52 -2.07 -19.73
CA THR A 413 9.47 -3.54 -19.78
C THR A 413 9.06 -4.20 -18.48
N THR A 414 9.01 -3.42 -17.37
CA THR A 414 8.65 -3.90 -16.05
C THR A 414 7.41 -3.18 -15.50
N PRO A 415 6.65 -3.81 -14.60
CA PRO A 415 5.59 -3.12 -13.86
C PRO A 415 6.10 -1.89 -13.08
N ALA A 416 7.32 -1.93 -12.55
CA ALA A 416 7.93 -0.82 -11.83
C ALA A 416 8.14 0.40 -12.74
N GLY A 417 8.74 0.21 -13.95
CA GLY A 417 8.88 1.29 -14.93
C GLY A 417 7.54 1.85 -15.36
N ALA A 418 6.53 0.99 -15.57
CA ALA A 418 5.17 1.41 -15.94
C ALA A 418 4.47 2.20 -14.83
N ALA A 419 4.58 1.77 -13.57
CA ALA A 419 4.00 2.48 -12.43
C ALA A 419 4.66 3.86 -12.22
N LEU A 420 5.99 3.95 -12.33
CA LEU A 420 6.72 5.22 -12.28
C LEU A 420 6.24 6.15 -13.40
N GLN A 421 6.13 5.64 -14.63
CA GLN A 421 5.63 6.40 -15.78
C GLN A 421 4.19 6.89 -15.56
N ALA A 422 3.33 6.07 -14.96
CA ALA A 422 1.95 6.41 -14.68
C ALA A 422 1.79 7.47 -13.58
N GLY A 423 2.72 7.55 -12.61
CA GLY A 423 2.66 8.57 -11.54
C GLY A 423 3.06 8.10 -10.14
N ALA A 424 3.45 6.84 -9.95
CA ALA A 424 3.94 6.33 -8.67
C ALA A 424 5.28 6.97 -8.28
N ASP A 425 5.49 7.14 -6.98
CA ASP A 425 6.72 7.72 -6.44
C ASP A 425 7.59 6.65 -5.74
N LEU A 426 6.99 5.65 -5.10
CA LEU A 426 7.68 4.55 -4.42
C LEU A 426 7.15 3.21 -4.92
N LEU A 427 8.04 2.34 -5.36
CA LEU A 427 7.76 1.11 -6.10
C LEU A 427 8.09 -0.10 -5.22
N VAL A 428 7.05 -0.79 -4.73
CA VAL A 428 7.18 -1.84 -3.72
C VAL A 428 7.30 -3.21 -4.37
N MET A 429 8.27 -4.01 -3.93
CA MET A 429 8.43 -5.43 -4.29
C MET A 429 8.35 -5.71 -5.80
N PRO A 430 9.19 -5.12 -6.65
CA PRO A 430 9.30 -5.60 -8.02
C PRO A 430 9.76 -7.07 -8.02
N GLU A 431 9.29 -7.88 -8.97
CA GLU A 431 9.65 -9.32 -9.08
C GLU A 431 11.17 -9.52 -9.22
N ASP A 432 11.86 -8.56 -9.85
CA ASP A 432 13.33 -8.53 -10.00
C ASP A 432 13.78 -7.07 -9.86
N GLU A 433 14.40 -6.73 -8.74
CA GLU A 433 14.82 -5.37 -8.41
C GLU A 433 15.90 -4.85 -9.37
N ALA A 434 16.83 -5.71 -9.78
CA ALA A 434 17.89 -5.32 -10.70
C ALA A 434 17.33 -5.06 -12.11
N ALA A 435 16.36 -5.85 -12.55
CA ALA A 435 15.66 -5.62 -13.80
C ALA A 435 14.81 -4.36 -13.75
N ALA A 436 14.10 -4.09 -12.64
CA ALA A 436 13.32 -2.88 -12.45
C ALA A 436 14.21 -1.62 -12.46
N HIS A 437 15.32 -1.66 -11.74
CA HIS A 437 16.31 -0.58 -11.72
C HIS A 437 16.86 -0.30 -13.13
N ALA A 438 17.31 -1.34 -13.85
CA ALA A 438 17.83 -1.21 -15.19
C ALA A 438 16.80 -0.69 -16.20
N ASP A 439 15.52 -1.14 -16.09
CA ASP A 439 14.43 -0.68 -16.94
C ASP A 439 14.15 0.82 -16.73
N ILE A 440 14.11 1.28 -15.47
CA ILE A 440 13.91 2.70 -15.14
C ILE A 440 15.04 3.55 -15.75
N VAL A 441 16.31 3.16 -15.54
CA VAL A 441 17.48 3.86 -16.11
C VAL A 441 17.37 3.92 -17.63
N GLN A 442 17.13 2.79 -18.28
CA GLN A 442 17.02 2.71 -19.74
C GLN A 442 15.81 3.52 -20.26
N ALA A 443 14.68 3.49 -19.55
CA ALA A 443 13.48 4.22 -19.96
C ALA A 443 13.69 5.74 -19.88
N VAL A 444 14.44 6.22 -18.89
CA VAL A 444 14.81 7.65 -18.80
C VAL A 444 15.80 8.03 -19.88
N GLU A 445 16.85 7.23 -20.12
CA GLU A 445 17.84 7.48 -21.19
C GLU A 445 17.22 7.50 -22.58
N SER A 446 16.24 6.64 -22.83
CA SER A 446 15.51 6.58 -24.13
C SER A 446 14.42 7.66 -24.26
N GLY A 447 14.04 8.31 -23.16
CA GLY A 447 12.95 9.29 -23.10
C GLY A 447 11.55 8.67 -23.00
N ALA A 448 11.42 7.35 -22.77
CA ALA A 448 10.15 6.71 -22.49
C ALA A 448 9.56 7.19 -21.14
N ILE A 449 10.43 7.42 -20.16
CA ILE A 449 10.10 8.15 -18.92
C ILE A 449 10.80 9.50 -18.97
N PRO A 450 10.10 10.64 -18.83
CA PRO A 450 10.74 11.93 -18.68
C PRO A 450 11.65 11.94 -17.45
N GLN A 451 12.89 12.44 -17.56
CA GLN A 451 13.79 12.56 -16.41
C GLN A 451 13.13 13.32 -15.26
N GLN A 452 12.39 14.39 -15.57
CA GLN A 452 11.63 15.15 -14.58
C GLN A 452 10.69 14.26 -13.74
N ARG A 453 10.06 13.20 -14.33
CA ARG A 453 9.17 12.30 -13.60
C ARG A 453 9.94 11.51 -12.53
N LEU A 454 11.14 11.00 -12.86
CA LEU A 454 11.99 10.31 -11.91
C LEU A 454 12.51 11.28 -10.83
N ASP A 455 12.94 12.48 -11.23
CA ASP A 455 13.39 13.52 -10.29
C ASP A 455 12.29 13.88 -9.28
N GLU A 456 11.05 14.06 -9.73
CA GLU A 456 9.90 14.32 -8.88
C GLU A 456 9.56 13.15 -7.93
N ALA A 457 9.65 11.91 -8.41
CA ALA A 457 9.43 10.72 -7.57
C ALA A 457 10.48 10.62 -6.47
N ALA A 458 11.76 10.67 -6.86
CA ALA A 458 12.87 10.60 -5.92
C ALA A 458 12.80 11.74 -4.89
N ALA A 459 12.45 12.97 -5.31
CA ALA A 459 12.31 14.10 -4.41
C ALA A 459 11.18 13.91 -3.38
N ARG A 460 10.02 13.35 -3.78
CA ARG A 460 8.94 13.04 -2.82
C ARG A 460 9.33 11.97 -1.82
N VAL A 461 10.03 10.91 -2.27
CA VAL A 461 10.52 9.85 -1.38
C VAL A 461 11.55 10.40 -0.41
N VAL A 462 12.55 11.15 -0.88
CA VAL A 462 13.57 11.78 -0.02
C VAL A 462 12.93 12.77 0.95
N ALA A 463 11.98 13.59 0.50
CA ALA A 463 11.28 14.54 1.37
C ALA A 463 10.52 13.82 2.50
N MET A 464 9.86 12.70 2.21
CA MET A 464 9.19 11.86 3.19
C MET A 464 10.18 11.30 4.22
N GLN A 465 11.31 10.77 3.77
CA GLN A 465 12.38 10.26 4.65
C GLN A 465 12.99 11.35 5.54
N MET A 466 13.24 12.54 4.98
CA MET A 466 13.72 13.69 5.75
C MET A 466 12.66 14.17 6.77
N SER A 467 11.37 14.16 6.40
CA SER A 467 10.30 14.52 7.32
C SER A 467 10.18 13.52 8.48
N TYR A 468 10.35 12.23 8.21
CA TYR A 468 10.43 11.18 9.23
C TYR A 468 11.56 11.45 10.22
N ASP A 469 12.77 11.74 9.75
CA ASP A 469 13.91 12.02 10.63
C ASP A 469 13.69 13.29 11.47
N GLN A 470 13.16 14.36 10.87
CA GLN A 470 12.84 15.61 11.57
C GLN A 470 11.78 15.40 12.65
N HIS A 471 10.76 14.58 12.37
CA HIS A 471 9.72 14.24 13.33
C HIS A 471 10.31 13.48 14.51
N ARG A 472 11.10 12.46 14.26
CA ARG A 472 11.77 11.65 15.28
C ARG A 472 12.74 12.46 16.16
N ASP A 473 13.44 13.42 15.57
CA ASP A 473 14.35 14.31 16.30
C ASP A 473 13.60 15.33 17.17
N SER A 474 12.43 15.80 16.72
CA SER A 474 11.63 16.80 17.43
C SER A 474 10.71 16.21 18.50
N ALA A 475 10.24 14.99 18.29
CA ALA A 475 9.34 14.25 19.17
C ALA A 475 9.84 12.81 19.34
N PRO A 476 10.95 12.61 20.08
CA PRO A 476 11.50 11.27 20.25
C PRO A 476 10.49 10.38 20.98
N VAL A 477 10.13 9.27 20.32
CA VAL A 477 9.29 8.23 20.88
C VAL A 477 10.15 7.25 21.66
N GLU A 478 9.79 6.97 22.89
CA GLU A 478 10.45 5.90 23.66
C GLU A 478 10.03 4.55 23.06
N PRO A 479 10.98 3.73 22.57
CA PRO A 479 10.65 2.42 22.05
C PRO A 479 9.96 1.56 23.10
N ALA A 480 8.83 0.96 22.72
CA ALA A 480 8.10 0.08 23.61
C ALA A 480 8.75 -1.30 23.69
N GLU A 481 8.68 -1.91 24.87
CA GLU A 481 9.07 -3.32 25.02
C GLU A 481 8.01 -4.22 24.35
N PRO A 482 8.43 -5.31 23.68
CA PRO A 482 7.52 -6.23 23.02
C PRO A 482 6.42 -6.73 23.95
N GLY A 483 5.18 -6.64 23.51
CA GLY A 483 3.99 -7.09 24.25
C GLY A 483 3.58 -6.19 25.41
N SER A 484 4.09 -4.98 25.50
CA SER A 484 3.72 -4.03 26.57
C SER A 484 2.30 -3.49 26.44
N HIS A 485 1.64 -3.67 25.28
CA HIS A 485 0.31 -3.14 24.98
C HIS A 485 -0.80 -4.21 24.97
N ARG A 486 -0.56 -5.43 25.49
CA ARG A 486 -1.56 -6.52 25.52
C ARG A 486 -2.85 -6.15 26.24
N GLU A 487 -2.75 -5.37 27.33
CA GLU A 487 -3.94 -4.88 28.05
C GLU A 487 -4.76 -3.90 27.20
N LEU A 488 -4.10 -3.09 26.38
CA LEU A 488 -4.76 -2.17 25.44
C LEU A 488 -5.47 -2.95 24.32
N ALA A 489 -4.80 -3.93 23.71
CA ALA A 489 -5.39 -4.79 22.69
C ALA A 489 -6.62 -5.53 23.20
N ALA A 490 -6.60 -6.02 24.44
CA ALA A 490 -7.73 -6.72 25.07
C ALA A 490 -8.98 -5.84 25.28
N ARG A 491 -8.87 -4.50 25.21
CA ARG A 491 -10.05 -3.60 25.31
C ARG A 491 -11.01 -3.75 24.13
N PHE A 492 -10.58 -4.26 23.00
CA PHE A 492 -11.44 -4.52 21.83
C PHE A 492 -12.20 -5.86 21.92
N GLU A 493 -11.84 -6.75 22.85
CA GLU A 493 -12.45 -8.06 22.98
C GLU A 493 -13.68 -8.07 23.93
N GLY A 494 -13.97 -6.95 24.56
CA GLY A 494 -14.96 -6.98 25.55
C GLY A 494 -15.69 -6.10 26.14
#